data_a3f26bfec554d81df82a873c980a603f
#
_entry.id   a3f26bfec554d81df82a873c980a603f
#
_cell.length_a   1.000
_cell.length_b   1.000
_cell.length_c   1.000
_cell.angle_alpha   90.00
_cell.angle_beta   90.00
_cell.angle_gamma   90.00
#
_symmetry.space_group_name_H-M   'P 1'
#
loop_
_entity.id
_entity.type
_entity.pdbx_description
1 polymer ?
#
loop_
_entity_poly.entity_id
_entity_poly.type
_entity_poly.pdbx_seq_one_letter_code
_entity_poly.pdbx_strand_id
1 'polypeptide(L)'
;MKIKVLGSSAGGGFPQWNCNCRNCDGVRRGTLKATRRTQSSIAVSANGEDWLLVNASPDLLTQIAAHPELQPARRARDTGIAAVLVIDAQIDHVTGLLMLREHSAPLPLYATDAVWQDLCSGFPVGPILSHYCGVEHRRIALDGTPLELGALASVQIDALPLSSKAPPYSPHRDAPARGDNLGLVFTNRQTGKRVFYAPGLGAIEPHVLDAMRGADLLLVDGTLWTGDEMIRLGLSKKTAADMGHLPQCGPGGMIDTLDSLGTTNSMNVSNSTQRNVRKVLIHINNTNPILVEDGPERRTLAEHGIEVAYDGMTFDL
;
A
#
# COMPACT_ATOMS: atom_id res chain seq x y z
N MET A 1 2.25 -3.19 18.11
CA MET A 1 2.62 -2.75 16.74
C MET A 1 1.65 -1.68 16.30
N LYS A 2 2.15 -0.55 15.80
CA LYS A 2 1.33 0.55 15.29
C LYS A 2 1.45 0.61 13.76
N ILE A 3 0.33 0.83 13.08
CA ILE A 3 0.29 1.08 11.64
C ILE A 3 -0.50 2.36 11.41
N LYS A 4 0.03 3.22 10.56
CA LYS A 4 -0.60 4.47 10.16
C LYS A 4 -0.69 4.56 8.64
N VAL A 5 -1.86 4.88 8.12
CA VAL A 5 -2.08 5.21 6.71
C VAL A 5 -1.65 6.66 6.51
N LEU A 6 -0.57 6.89 5.77
CA LEU A 6 -0.11 8.24 5.44
C LEU A 6 -0.85 8.81 4.24
N GLY A 7 -1.12 7.95 3.26
CA GLY A 7 -1.90 8.25 2.08
C GLY A 7 -2.71 7.04 1.63
N SER A 8 -3.90 7.27 1.11
CA SER A 8 -4.87 6.21 0.80
C SER A 8 -5.35 6.20 -0.65
N SER A 9 -4.93 7.16 -1.49
CA SER A 9 -5.28 7.22 -2.91
C SER A 9 -4.27 6.46 -3.78
N ALA A 10 -4.69 6.02 -4.94
CA ALA A 10 -3.81 5.57 -6.02
C ALA A 10 -3.02 6.74 -6.62
N GLY A 11 -2.17 6.44 -7.60
CA GLY A 11 -1.34 7.42 -8.30
C GLY A 11 -2.12 8.64 -8.79
N GLY A 12 -1.55 9.83 -8.56
CA GLY A 12 -2.16 11.13 -8.87
C GLY A 12 -2.96 11.75 -7.71
N GLY A 13 -3.22 11.03 -6.64
CA GLY A 13 -3.95 11.54 -5.47
C GLY A 13 -5.43 11.81 -5.72
N PHE A 14 -6.12 12.33 -4.71
CA PHE A 14 -7.54 12.71 -4.82
C PHE A 14 -7.83 14.06 -4.17
N PRO A 15 -8.36 15.06 -4.92
CA PRO A 15 -8.66 15.03 -6.34
C PRO A 15 -7.39 15.06 -7.19
N GLN A 16 -7.35 14.29 -8.28
CA GLN A 16 -6.22 14.29 -9.20
C GLN A 16 -6.14 15.62 -9.96
N TRP A 17 -4.93 16.18 -10.10
CA TRP A 17 -4.69 17.54 -10.57
C TRP A 17 -5.26 17.86 -11.96
N ASN A 18 -5.24 16.90 -12.88
CA ASN A 18 -5.70 17.03 -14.27
C ASN A 18 -7.02 16.31 -14.56
N CYS A 19 -7.71 15.80 -13.52
CA CYS A 19 -8.96 15.07 -13.69
C CYS A 19 -10.16 15.93 -13.32
N ASN A 20 -11.20 15.88 -14.16
CA ASN A 20 -12.49 16.55 -13.92
C ASN A 20 -13.65 15.54 -13.91
N CYS A 21 -13.40 14.29 -13.50
CA CYS A 21 -14.47 13.32 -13.27
C CYS A 21 -15.41 13.81 -12.14
N ARG A 22 -16.57 13.18 -12.03
CA ARG A 22 -17.58 13.51 -11.03
C ARG A 22 -16.99 13.69 -9.62
N ASN A 23 -16.13 12.76 -9.20
CA ASN A 23 -15.53 12.78 -7.86
C ASN A 23 -14.56 13.97 -7.70
N CYS A 24 -13.63 14.15 -8.64
CA CYS A 24 -12.64 15.22 -8.57
C CYS A 24 -13.26 16.60 -8.65
N ASP A 25 -14.22 16.82 -9.56
CA ASP A 25 -14.95 18.08 -9.68
C ASP A 25 -15.80 18.32 -8.42
N GLY A 26 -16.54 17.32 -7.99
CA GLY A 26 -17.43 17.42 -6.83
C GLY A 26 -16.71 17.77 -5.53
N VAL A 27 -15.54 17.14 -5.25
CA VAL A 27 -14.76 17.48 -4.05
C VAL A 27 -14.10 18.85 -4.15
N ARG A 28 -13.69 19.30 -5.34
CA ARG A 28 -13.14 20.65 -5.51
C ARG A 28 -14.17 21.72 -5.26
N ARG A 29 -15.41 21.49 -5.70
CA ARG A 29 -16.54 22.42 -5.55
C ARG A 29 -17.28 22.27 -4.22
N GLY A 30 -16.97 21.24 -3.43
CA GLY A 30 -17.69 20.94 -2.18
C GLY A 30 -19.13 20.43 -2.41
N THR A 31 -19.43 19.87 -3.59
CA THR A 31 -20.75 19.35 -3.95
C THR A 31 -20.91 17.84 -3.69
N LEU A 32 -19.82 17.16 -3.32
CA LEU A 32 -19.82 15.77 -2.89
C LEU A 32 -19.21 15.64 -1.50
N LYS A 33 -19.78 14.76 -0.70
CA LYS A 33 -19.22 14.38 0.59
C LYS A 33 -18.07 13.37 0.35
N ALA A 34 -16.86 13.89 0.24
CA ALA A 34 -15.66 13.12 0.01
C ALA A 34 -14.44 13.84 0.59
N THR A 35 -13.54 13.08 1.19
CA THR A 35 -12.29 13.60 1.80
C THR A 35 -11.13 13.53 0.81
N ARG A 36 -10.31 14.58 0.73
CA ARG A 36 -9.07 14.62 -0.05
C ARG A 36 -8.10 13.56 0.47
N ARG A 37 -7.27 12.99 -0.43
CA ARG A 37 -6.34 11.90 -0.12
C ARG A 37 -5.03 12.10 -0.85
N THR A 38 -3.93 11.85 -0.16
CA THR A 38 -2.60 11.74 -0.75
C THR A 38 -2.36 10.32 -1.26
N GLN A 39 -1.31 10.14 -2.06
CA GLN A 39 -0.99 8.87 -2.70
C GLN A 39 -0.52 7.82 -1.68
N SER A 40 -0.78 6.55 -1.97
CA SER A 40 -0.71 5.43 -1.03
C SER A 40 0.67 5.23 -0.41
N SER A 41 0.70 5.29 0.91
CA SER A 41 1.85 4.96 1.75
C SER A 41 1.35 4.63 3.15
N ILE A 42 2.05 3.75 3.86
CA ILE A 42 1.81 3.48 5.28
C ILE A 42 3.11 3.60 6.06
N ALA A 43 2.99 3.84 7.36
CA ALA A 43 4.10 3.76 8.30
C ALA A 43 3.82 2.68 9.35
N VAL A 44 4.85 1.88 9.70
CA VAL A 44 4.78 0.80 10.68
C VAL A 44 5.80 1.04 11.78
N SER A 45 5.40 0.91 13.04
CA SER A 45 6.30 1.07 14.20
C SER A 45 6.07 0.01 15.24
N ALA A 46 7.15 -0.37 15.93
CA ALA A 46 7.11 -1.23 17.09
C ALA A 46 6.91 -0.45 18.40
N ASN A 47 7.47 0.76 18.51
CA ASN A 47 7.57 1.57 19.74
C ASN A 47 6.81 2.92 19.64
N GLY A 48 6.39 3.33 18.45
CA GLY A 48 5.75 4.62 18.19
C GLY A 48 6.72 5.79 17.95
N GLU A 49 8.03 5.53 17.95
CA GLU A 49 9.09 6.54 17.77
C GLU A 49 9.91 6.32 16.50
N ASP A 50 10.22 5.05 16.19
CA ASP A 50 10.96 4.66 15.00
C ASP A 50 9.98 3.96 14.03
N TRP A 51 9.92 4.45 12.80
CA TRP A 51 8.93 4.06 11.81
C TRP A 51 9.60 3.50 10.54
N LEU A 52 9.11 2.38 10.08
CA LEU A 52 9.34 1.91 8.72
C LEU A 52 8.32 2.59 7.81
N LEU A 53 8.79 3.38 6.86
CA LEU A 53 7.95 3.90 5.79
C LEU A 53 7.79 2.82 4.72
N VAL A 54 6.56 2.46 4.37
CA VAL A 54 6.27 1.54 3.26
C VAL A 54 5.70 2.34 2.10
N ASN A 55 6.45 2.37 1.02
CA ASN A 55 6.35 3.27 -0.12
C ASN A 55 6.62 4.75 0.24
N ALA A 56 7.30 5.44 -0.65
CA ALA A 56 7.59 6.87 -0.58
C ALA A 56 6.88 7.60 -1.71
N SER A 57 5.64 8.03 -1.47
CA SER A 57 4.82 8.69 -2.47
C SER A 57 5.34 10.08 -2.83
N PRO A 58 4.94 10.65 -3.99
CA PRO A 58 5.23 12.05 -4.32
C PRO A 58 4.76 13.05 -3.26
N ASP A 59 3.75 12.69 -2.47
CA ASP A 59 3.16 13.53 -1.41
C ASP A 59 3.89 13.42 -0.06
N LEU A 60 5.03 12.72 -0.01
CA LEU A 60 5.72 12.35 1.23
C LEU A 60 5.96 13.53 2.17
N LEU A 61 6.36 14.71 1.68
CA LEU A 61 6.59 15.88 2.55
C LEU A 61 5.29 16.37 3.19
N THR A 62 4.17 16.33 2.47
CA THR A 62 2.84 16.64 3.02
C THR A 62 2.44 15.62 4.07
N GLN A 63 2.72 14.34 3.82
CA GLN A 63 2.46 13.24 4.75
C GLN A 63 3.29 13.38 6.03
N ILE A 64 4.59 13.68 5.92
CA ILE A 64 5.44 13.95 7.09
C ILE A 64 4.93 15.17 7.87
N ALA A 65 4.55 16.25 7.19
CA ALA A 65 4.04 17.46 7.85
C ALA A 65 2.72 17.20 8.62
N ALA A 66 1.90 16.26 8.13
CA ALA A 66 0.64 15.88 8.80
C ALA A 66 0.84 14.92 9.99
N HIS A 67 2.02 14.31 10.15
CA HIS A 67 2.30 13.28 11.13
C HIS A 67 3.49 13.62 12.03
N PRO A 68 3.27 14.24 13.23
CA PRO A 68 4.33 14.68 14.13
C PRO A 68 5.34 13.60 14.50
N GLU A 69 4.92 12.34 14.59
CA GLU A 69 5.77 11.20 14.91
C GLU A 69 6.84 10.87 13.86
N LEU A 70 6.69 11.38 12.63
CA LEU A 70 7.70 11.25 11.58
C LEU A 70 8.66 12.45 11.52
N GLN A 71 8.32 13.53 12.23
CA GLN A 71 9.08 14.77 12.22
C GLN A 71 10.27 14.72 13.18
N PRO A 72 11.22 15.68 13.08
CA PRO A 72 12.31 15.80 14.04
C PRO A 72 11.80 16.01 15.48
N ALA A 73 12.27 15.20 16.41
CA ALA A 73 11.87 15.30 17.83
C ALA A 73 13.06 15.17 18.80
N ARG A 74 14.18 14.60 18.36
CA ARG A 74 15.30 14.21 19.24
C ARG A 74 16.54 15.09 19.04
N ARG A 75 16.72 15.67 17.84
CA ARG A 75 17.90 16.48 17.45
C ARG A 75 17.50 17.59 16.49
N ALA A 76 18.42 18.53 16.24
CA ALA A 76 18.20 19.64 15.28
C ALA A 76 17.95 19.16 13.84
N ARG A 77 18.60 18.06 13.44
CA ARG A 77 18.26 17.29 12.20
C ARG A 77 18.02 15.85 12.59
N ASP A 78 16.81 15.41 12.41
CA ASP A 78 16.30 14.11 12.83
C ASP A 78 15.06 13.74 12.03
N THR A 79 14.59 12.52 12.17
CA THR A 79 13.33 12.02 11.63
C THR A 79 12.89 10.80 12.41
N GLY A 80 11.59 10.56 12.51
CA GLY A 80 11.05 9.29 12.99
C GLY A 80 11.18 8.14 11.98
N ILE A 81 11.57 8.42 10.71
CA ILE A 81 11.72 7.40 9.66
C ILE A 81 13.06 6.69 9.83
N ALA A 82 13.02 5.44 10.30
CA ALA A 82 14.21 4.61 10.51
C ALA A 82 14.69 3.92 9.22
N ALA A 83 13.76 3.62 8.31
CA ALA A 83 14.02 2.99 7.02
C ALA A 83 12.84 3.18 6.06
N VAL A 84 13.08 2.94 4.78
CA VAL A 84 12.03 2.87 3.74
C VAL A 84 12.02 1.46 3.17
N LEU A 85 10.83 0.91 2.93
CA LEU A 85 10.61 -0.32 2.16
C LEU A 85 9.71 0.03 0.97
N VAL A 86 10.12 -0.35 -0.22
CA VAL A 86 9.30 -0.19 -1.42
C VAL A 86 8.83 -1.55 -1.93
N ILE A 87 7.53 -1.69 -2.15
CA ILE A 87 6.91 -2.95 -2.57
C ILE A 87 6.98 -3.18 -4.08
N ASP A 88 7.21 -2.14 -4.83
CA ASP A 88 7.40 -2.09 -6.28
C ASP A 88 8.14 -0.81 -6.66
N ALA A 89 8.35 -0.59 -7.96
CA ALA A 89 9.00 0.61 -8.47
C ALA A 89 8.02 1.58 -9.15
N GLN A 90 6.72 1.52 -8.86
CA GLN A 90 5.75 2.46 -9.44
C GLN A 90 6.05 3.90 -8.99
N ILE A 91 5.85 4.86 -9.89
CA ILE A 91 6.19 6.28 -9.66
C ILE A 91 5.53 6.84 -8.39
N ASP A 92 4.29 6.48 -8.14
CA ASP A 92 3.53 6.89 -6.95
C ASP A 92 4.02 6.22 -5.65
N HIS A 93 4.89 5.20 -5.74
CA HIS A 93 5.48 4.51 -4.60
C HIS A 93 6.94 4.87 -4.32
N VAL A 94 7.66 5.47 -5.31
CA VAL A 94 9.11 5.66 -5.18
C VAL A 94 9.60 7.11 -5.37
N THR A 95 8.80 8.00 -5.97
CA THR A 95 9.26 9.37 -6.29
C THR A 95 9.63 10.17 -5.03
N GLY A 96 8.93 9.92 -3.92
CA GLY A 96 9.20 10.57 -2.63
C GLY A 96 10.57 10.25 -2.04
N LEU A 97 11.27 9.21 -2.50
CA LEU A 97 12.65 8.91 -2.09
C LEU A 97 13.57 10.11 -2.36
N LEU A 98 13.37 10.84 -3.46
CA LEU A 98 14.14 12.04 -3.79
C LEU A 98 13.94 13.17 -2.77
N MET A 99 12.81 13.18 -2.07
CA MET A 99 12.51 14.17 -1.03
C MET A 99 13.29 13.92 0.27
N LEU A 100 13.79 12.70 0.44
CA LEU A 100 14.60 12.31 1.61
C LEU A 100 16.11 12.56 1.41
N ARG A 101 16.53 13.20 0.31
CA ARG A 101 17.95 13.45 -0.02
C ARG A 101 18.74 14.21 1.07
N GLU A 102 18.05 14.93 1.96
CA GLU A 102 18.66 15.65 3.07
C GLU A 102 18.86 14.76 4.33
N HIS A 103 18.63 13.46 4.23
CA HIS A 103 18.89 12.54 5.33
C HIS A 103 20.36 12.61 5.75
N SER A 104 20.64 12.51 7.06
CA SER A 104 21.97 12.74 7.63
C SER A 104 22.98 11.59 7.42
N ALA A 105 22.51 10.45 6.92
CA ALA A 105 23.29 9.25 6.62
C ALA A 105 22.70 8.57 5.38
N PRO A 106 23.35 7.55 4.78
CA PRO A 106 22.74 6.79 3.70
C PRO A 106 21.36 6.25 4.10
N LEU A 107 20.37 6.47 3.22
CA LEU A 107 18.99 6.07 3.47
C LEU A 107 18.86 4.54 3.45
N PRO A 108 18.50 3.87 4.57
CA PRO A 108 18.25 2.44 4.54
C PRO A 108 17.01 2.14 3.69
N LEU A 109 17.19 1.51 2.52
CA LEU A 109 16.14 1.21 1.57
C LEU A 109 16.01 -0.30 1.34
N TYR A 110 14.90 -0.86 1.76
CA TYR A 110 14.55 -2.26 1.50
C TYR A 110 13.84 -2.39 0.15
N ALA A 111 14.40 -3.19 -0.74
CA ALA A 111 13.83 -3.48 -2.06
C ALA A 111 14.28 -4.88 -2.53
N THR A 112 13.51 -5.49 -3.42
CA THR A 112 13.98 -6.69 -4.15
C THR A 112 15.06 -6.31 -5.16
N ASP A 113 15.78 -7.31 -5.68
CA ASP A 113 16.77 -7.07 -6.73
C ASP A 113 16.14 -6.46 -8.00
N ALA A 114 14.90 -6.89 -8.35
CA ALA A 114 14.18 -6.38 -9.52
C ALA A 114 13.82 -4.90 -9.35
N VAL A 115 13.22 -4.55 -8.22
CA VAL A 115 12.87 -3.15 -7.88
C VAL A 115 14.12 -2.29 -7.79
N TRP A 116 15.19 -2.78 -7.15
CA TRP A 116 16.46 -2.03 -7.07
C TRP A 116 17.08 -1.78 -8.43
N GLN A 117 17.02 -2.76 -9.35
CA GLN A 117 17.48 -2.60 -10.72
C GLN A 117 16.71 -1.46 -11.43
N ASP A 118 15.39 -1.40 -11.27
CA ASP A 118 14.56 -0.32 -11.82
C ASP A 118 14.95 1.05 -11.24
N LEU A 119 15.24 1.11 -9.93
CA LEU A 119 15.68 2.32 -9.23
C LEU A 119 17.14 2.72 -9.53
N CYS A 120 17.89 1.87 -10.23
CA CYS A 120 19.24 2.18 -10.70
C CYS A 120 19.32 2.47 -12.20
N SER A 121 18.30 2.08 -12.98
CA SER A 121 18.31 2.17 -14.45
C SER A 121 17.15 2.98 -15.02
N GLY A 122 15.94 2.44 -15.00
CA GLY A 122 14.77 3.06 -15.63
C GLY A 122 14.31 4.35 -14.93
N PHE A 123 14.35 4.38 -13.60
CA PHE A 123 14.14 5.57 -12.77
C PHE A 123 15.31 5.69 -11.77
N PRO A 124 16.42 6.33 -12.13
CA PRO A 124 17.71 6.21 -11.46
C PRO A 124 17.79 6.96 -10.12
N VAL A 125 16.89 6.67 -9.19
CA VAL A 125 16.84 7.26 -7.83
C VAL A 125 18.11 6.95 -7.05
N GLY A 126 18.59 5.70 -7.09
CA GLY A 126 19.82 5.29 -6.42
C GLY A 126 21.04 6.11 -6.87
N PRO A 127 21.36 6.15 -8.18
CA PRO A 127 22.39 7.02 -8.73
C PRO A 127 22.22 8.50 -8.37
N ILE A 128 21.02 9.05 -8.43
CA ILE A 128 20.78 10.45 -8.07
C ILE A 128 21.10 10.69 -6.59
N LEU A 129 20.57 9.85 -5.69
CA LEU A 129 20.76 9.99 -4.24
C LEU A 129 22.22 9.79 -3.82
N SER A 130 23.05 9.08 -4.61
CA SER A 130 24.48 8.94 -4.32
C SER A 130 25.25 10.26 -4.31
N HIS A 131 24.70 11.31 -4.94
CA HIS A 131 25.25 12.68 -4.89
C HIS A 131 24.77 13.49 -3.67
N TYR A 132 23.91 12.93 -2.81
CA TYR A 132 23.34 13.54 -1.62
C TYR A 132 23.57 12.67 -0.39
N CYS A 133 22.54 12.20 0.27
CA CYS A 133 22.69 11.32 1.45
C CYS A 133 23.20 9.91 1.11
N GLY A 134 23.03 9.46 -0.12
CA GLY A 134 23.27 8.07 -0.51
C GLY A 134 22.11 7.13 -0.15
N VAL A 135 22.22 5.89 -0.60
CA VAL A 135 21.27 4.81 -0.28
C VAL A 135 22.05 3.58 0.21
N GLU A 136 21.62 3.03 1.33
CA GLU A 136 22.02 1.71 1.78
C GLU A 136 20.97 0.70 1.32
N HIS A 137 21.15 0.10 0.14
CA HIS A 137 20.24 -0.92 -0.36
C HIS A 137 20.32 -2.18 0.51
N ARG A 138 19.18 -2.55 1.08
CA ARG A 138 18.96 -3.76 1.87
C ARG A 138 18.07 -4.71 1.08
N ARG A 139 18.65 -5.78 0.59
CA ARG A 139 17.97 -6.74 -0.26
C ARG A 139 16.83 -7.44 0.46
N ILE A 140 15.64 -7.46 -0.16
CA ILE A 140 14.53 -8.32 0.23
C ILE A 140 14.71 -9.67 -0.47
N ALA A 141 15.02 -10.71 0.29
CA ALA A 141 15.04 -12.07 -0.21
C ALA A 141 13.62 -12.63 -0.32
N LEU A 142 13.37 -13.43 -1.38
CA LEU A 142 12.07 -14.07 -1.61
C LEU A 142 12.15 -15.60 -1.38
N ASP A 143 12.94 -15.99 -0.41
CA ASP A 143 13.19 -17.39 0.01
C ASP A 143 12.39 -17.80 1.26
N GLY A 144 11.53 -16.90 1.75
CA GLY A 144 10.74 -17.10 2.98
C GLY A 144 11.45 -16.62 4.25
N THR A 145 12.67 -16.08 4.14
CA THR A 145 13.35 -15.49 5.29
C THR A 145 12.71 -14.14 5.65
N PRO A 146 12.26 -13.95 6.90
CA PRO A 146 11.73 -12.66 7.36
C PRO A 146 12.76 -11.55 7.27
N LEU A 147 12.32 -10.32 6.97
CA LEU A 147 13.18 -9.16 7.01
C LEU A 147 13.48 -8.76 8.47
N GLU A 148 14.75 -8.54 8.74
CA GLU A 148 15.20 -8.02 10.03
C GLU A 148 15.42 -6.51 9.94
N LEU A 149 14.70 -5.77 10.79
CA LEU A 149 14.85 -4.34 10.97
C LEU A 149 15.00 -4.03 12.45
N GLY A 150 16.21 -3.65 12.90
CA GLY A 150 16.51 -3.46 14.33
C GLY A 150 15.57 -2.51 15.04
N ALA A 151 15.17 -1.41 14.40
CA ALA A 151 14.19 -0.46 14.93
C ALA A 151 12.78 -1.06 15.12
N LEU A 152 12.46 -2.17 14.43
CA LEU A 152 11.21 -2.90 14.53
C LEU A 152 11.40 -4.34 15.03
N ALA A 153 12.34 -4.61 15.93
CA ALA A 153 12.71 -5.96 16.35
C ALA A 153 11.54 -6.82 16.89
N SER A 154 10.49 -6.20 17.45
CA SER A 154 9.27 -6.89 17.87
C SER A 154 8.24 -7.11 16.74
N VAL A 155 8.53 -6.67 15.52
CA VAL A 155 7.68 -6.86 14.34
C VAL A 155 8.44 -7.72 13.33
N GLN A 156 7.92 -8.89 13.03
CA GLN A 156 8.38 -9.71 11.92
C GLN A 156 7.75 -9.19 10.61
N ILE A 157 8.53 -9.13 9.55
CA ILE A 157 8.10 -8.68 8.23
C ILE A 157 8.39 -9.78 7.22
N ASP A 158 7.34 -10.33 6.62
CA ASP A 158 7.44 -11.34 5.58
C ASP A 158 7.02 -10.72 4.24
N ALA A 159 7.84 -10.89 3.20
CA ALA A 159 7.55 -10.43 1.85
C ALA A 159 7.02 -11.56 0.98
N LEU A 160 5.89 -11.33 0.33
CA LEU A 160 5.25 -12.28 -0.59
C LEU A 160 5.30 -11.71 -2.01
N PRO A 161 5.84 -12.44 -2.99
CA PRO A 161 5.79 -12.00 -4.38
C PRO A 161 4.35 -12.03 -4.89
N LEU A 162 3.95 -10.97 -5.59
CA LEU A 162 2.64 -10.85 -6.25
C LEU A 162 2.82 -10.91 -7.76
N SER A 163 1.88 -11.56 -8.45
CA SER A 163 1.85 -11.56 -9.91
C SER A 163 1.31 -10.23 -10.43
N SER A 164 2.21 -9.39 -10.93
CA SER A 164 1.89 -8.13 -11.58
C SER A 164 3.02 -7.73 -12.53
N LYS A 165 2.91 -6.56 -13.16
CA LYS A 165 3.90 -6.06 -14.12
C LYS A 165 4.83 -5.05 -13.46
N ALA A 166 6.09 -5.04 -13.89
CA ALA A 166 7.02 -3.95 -13.60
C ALA A 166 6.46 -2.60 -14.10
N PRO A 167 6.92 -1.43 -13.62
CA PRO A 167 6.44 -0.13 -14.07
C PRO A 167 6.71 0.10 -15.58
N PRO A 168 5.97 1.00 -16.24
CA PRO A 168 6.11 1.25 -17.68
C PRO A 168 7.51 1.63 -18.15
N TYR A 169 8.31 2.21 -17.30
CA TYR A 169 9.68 2.64 -17.59
C TYR A 169 10.72 1.55 -17.34
N SER A 170 10.32 0.41 -16.74
CA SER A 170 11.24 -0.68 -16.45
C SER A 170 11.82 -1.28 -17.72
N PRO A 171 13.14 -1.56 -17.77
CA PRO A 171 13.77 -2.25 -18.89
C PRO A 171 13.21 -3.66 -19.14
N HIS A 172 12.61 -4.27 -18.11
CA HIS A 172 12.02 -5.61 -18.20
C HIS A 172 10.48 -5.62 -18.10
N ARG A 173 9.83 -4.50 -18.46
CA ARG A 173 8.37 -4.36 -18.43
C ARG A 173 7.63 -5.52 -19.08
N ASP A 174 8.11 -6.01 -20.21
CA ASP A 174 7.51 -7.07 -20.99
C ASP A 174 7.98 -8.50 -20.58
N ALA A 175 8.87 -8.59 -19.61
CA ALA A 175 9.36 -9.83 -19.01
C ALA A 175 9.34 -9.71 -17.47
N PRO A 176 8.15 -9.67 -16.84
CA PRO A 176 8.01 -9.45 -15.39
C PRO A 176 8.82 -10.45 -14.59
N ALA A 177 9.54 -9.96 -13.59
CA ALA A 177 10.36 -10.76 -12.70
C ALA A 177 9.61 -11.04 -11.38
N ARG A 178 9.92 -12.17 -10.77
CA ARG A 178 9.47 -12.46 -9.41
C ARG A 178 10.04 -11.41 -8.47
N GLY A 179 9.19 -10.63 -7.82
CA GLY A 179 9.58 -9.56 -6.91
C GLY A 179 9.46 -8.15 -7.48
N ASP A 180 8.93 -7.98 -8.70
CA ASP A 180 8.53 -6.67 -9.20
C ASP A 180 7.41 -6.04 -8.35
N ASN A 181 6.62 -6.87 -7.70
CA ASN A 181 5.52 -6.45 -6.83
C ASN A 181 5.44 -7.35 -5.60
N LEU A 182 5.21 -6.77 -4.44
CA LEU A 182 5.15 -7.46 -3.16
C LEU A 182 3.86 -7.18 -2.40
N GLY A 183 3.36 -8.22 -1.71
CA GLY A 183 2.56 -8.09 -0.52
C GLY A 183 3.45 -8.24 0.73
N LEU A 184 3.04 -7.65 1.84
CA LEU A 184 3.77 -7.73 3.10
C LEU A 184 2.87 -8.29 4.21
N VAL A 185 3.44 -9.15 5.05
CA VAL A 185 2.82 -9.57 6.31
C VAL A 185 3.63 -9.02 7.46
N PHE A 186 3.01 -8.20 8.29
CA PHE A 186 3.58 -7.71 9.53
C PHE A 186 3.01 -8.54 10.69
N THR A 187 3.87 -9.16 11.48
CA THR A 187 3.48 -9.93 12.66
C THR A 187 4.05 -9.30 13.92
N ASN A 188 3.20 -8.85 14.82
CA ASN A 188 3.62 -8.45 16.16
C ASN A 188 4.05 -9.70 16.93
N ARG A 189 5.35 -9.84 17.22
CA ARG A 189 5.91 -11.02 17.91
C ARG A 189 5.41 -11.17 19.35
N GLN A 190 4.93 -10.09 19.98
CA GLN A 190 4.42 -10.12 21.36
C GLN A 190 2.95 -10.59 21.43
N THR A 191 2.11 -10.09 20.51
CA THR A 191 0.67 -10.38 20.52
C THR A 191 0.26 -11.47 19.55
N GLY A 192 1.13 -11.83 18.60
CA GLY A 192 0.82 -12.73 17.49
C GLY A 192 -0.12 -12.11 16.44
N LYS A 193 -0.52 -10.84 16.59
CA LYS A 193 -1.39 -10.14 15.64
C LYS A 193 -0.70 -9.93 14.30
N ARG A 194 -1.44 -10.16 13.22
CA ARG A 194 -0.92 -10.14 11.85
C ARG A 194 -1.68 -9.15 10.98
N VAL A 195 -0.95 -8.42 10.15
CA VAL A 195 -1.50 -7.51 9.15
C VAL A 195 -1.00 -7.91 7.77
N PHE A 196 -1.89 -8.08 6.82
CA PHE A 196 -1.55 -8.26 5.42
C PHE A 196 -1.76 -6.93 4.69
N TYR A 197 -0.73 -6.47 3.98
CA TYR A 197 -0.71 -5.24 3.19
C TYR A 197 -0.38 -5.54 1.73
N ALA A 198 -1.30 -5.26 0.83
CA ALA A 198 -1.14 -5.40 -0.62
C ALA A 198 -2.02 -4.35 -1.35
N PRO A 199 -1.53 -3.11 -1.53
CA PRO A 199 -2.30 -2.01 -2.11
C PRO A 199 -2.50 -2.16 -3.63
N GLY A 200 -1.66 -2.95 -4.30
CA GLY A 200 -1.80 -3.36 -5.69
C GLY A 200 -1.91 -4.88 -5.77
N LEU A 201 -3.07 -5.39 -6.14
CA LEU A 201 -3.36 -6.82 -6.14
C LEU A 201 -4.18 -7.20 -7.37
N GLY A 202 -3.52 -7.73 -8.40
CA GLY A 202 -4.16 -8.10 -9.68
C GLY A 202 -4.76 -9.51 -9.69
N ALA A 203 -4.34 -10.39 -8.79
CA ALA A 203 -4.83 -11.77 -8.67
C ALA A 203 -4.71 -12.28 -7.23
N ILE A 204 -5.61 -13.17 -6.84
CA ILE A 204 -5.59 -13.85 -5.53
C ILE A 204 -5.02 -15.25 -5.73
N GLU A 205 -3.70 -15.35 -5.66
CA GLU A 205 -3.00 -16.63 -5.72
C GLU A 205 -3.14 -17.40 -4.40
N PRO A 206 -2.95 -18.73 -4.37
CA PRO A 206 -3.14 -19.54 -3.15
C PRO A 206 -2.36 -19.01 -1.94
N HIS A 207 -1.08 -18.65 -2.10
CA HIS A 207 -0.25 -18.13 -1.02
C HIS A 207 -0.71 -16.74 -0.52
N VAL A 208 -1.29 -15.92 -1.42
CA VAL A 208 -1.90 -14.63 -1.07
C VAL A 208 -3.17 -14.87 -0.23
N LEU A 209 -4.03 -15.79 -0.67
CA LEU A 209 -5.25 -16.15 0.05
C LEU A 209 -4.93 -16.71 1.44
N ASP A 210 -3.88 -17.52 1.57
CA ASP A 210 -3.44 -18.07 2.86
C ASP A 210 -2.90 -16.95 3.79
N ALA A 211 -2.17 -15.99 3.25
CA ALA A 211 -1.74 -14.80 4.00
C ALA A 211 -2.92 -13.97 4.49
N MET A 212 -3.93 -13.74 3.62
CA MET A 212 -5.17 -13.03 3.97
C MET A 212 -5.94 -13.76 5.08
N ARG A 213 -6.10 -15.08 4.99
CA ARG A 213 -6.75 -15.92 6.02
C ARG A 213 -6.04 -15.87 7.36
N GLY A 214 -4.73 -15.75 7.34
CA GLY A 214 -3.89 -15.67 8.53
C GLY A 214 -3.84 -14.30 9.20
N ALA A 215 -4.40 -13.25 8.60
CA ALA A 215 -4.33 -11.89 9.10
C ALA A 215 -5.48 -11.52 10.06
N ASP A 216 -5.23 -10.59 10.96
CA ASP A 216 -6.24 -9.93 11.82
C ASP A 216 -6.72 -8.62 11.17
N LEU A 217 -5.87 -7.99 10.36
CA LEU A 217 -6.16 -6.78 9.58
C LEU A 217 -5.68 -6.97 8.14
N LEU A 218 -6.53 -6.61 7.20
CA LEU A 218 -6.23 -6.54 5.78
C LEU A 218 -6.22 -5.07 5.34
N LEU A 219 -5.14 -4.64 4.71
CA LEU A 219 -5.03 -3.38 3.96
C LEU A 219 -4.77 -3.76 2.50
N VAL A 220 -5.83 -3.86 1.71
CA VAL A 220 -5.77 -4.46 0.37
C VAL A 220 -6.30 -3.51 -0.70
N ASP A 221 -6.04 -3.88 -1.95
CA ASP A 221 -6.35 -3.12 -3.16
C ASP A 221 -7.79 -2.61 -3.20
N GLY A 222 -7.95 -1.29 -3.22
CA GLY A 222 -9.20 -0.56 -3.36
C GLY A 222 -9.30 0.26 -4.65
N THR A 223 -8.46 -0.01 -5.65
CA THR A 223 -8.21 0.90 -6.76
C THR A 223 -9.47 1.18 -7.58
N LEU A 224 -10.18 0.17 -8.07
CA LEU A 224 -11.29 0.34 -8.99
C LEU A 224 -12.54 -0.43 -8.54
N TRP A 225 -13.72 0.19 -8.68
CA TRP A 225 -14.99 -0.45 -8.36
C TRP A 225 -15.33 -1.55 -9.34
N THR A 226 -15.27 -1.27 -10.66
CA THR A 226 -15.51 -2.25 -11.74
C THR A 226 -14.30 -2.39 -12.66
N GLY A 227 -14.20 -3.53 -13.34
CA GLY A 227 -13.08 -3.81 -14.23
C GLY A 227 -12.95 -2.86 -15.42
N ASP A 228 -14.05 -2.25 -15.85
CA ASP A 228 -14.16 -1.34 -17.01
C ASP A 228 -14.35 0.13 -16.61
N GLU A 229 -14.20 0.48 -15.33
CA GLU A 229 -14.49 1.82 -14.77
C GLU A 229 -13.82 2.95 -15.57
N MET A 230 -12.54 2.84 -15.84
CA MET A 230 -11.79 3.86 -16.58
C MET A 230 -12.20 3.95 -18.06
N ILE A 231 -12.59 2.83 -18.66
CA ILE A 231 -13.06 2.76 -20.06
C ILE A 231 -14.42 3.46 -20.16
N ARG A 232 -15.37 3.16 -19.27
CA ARG A 232 -16.70 3.78 -19.25
C ARG A 232 -16.66 5.28 -19.05
N LEU A 233 -15.66 5.77 -18.33
CA LEU A 233 -15.44 7.20 -18.10
C LEU A 233 -14.65 7.88 -19.23
N GLY A 234 -14.19 7.12 -20.24
CA GLY A 234 -13.39 7.65 -21.34
C GLY A 234 -12.00 8.15 -20.93
N LEU A 235 -11.48 7.71 -19.78
CA LEU A 235 -10.21 8.16 -19.21
C LEU A 235 -9.04 7.22 -19.55
N SER A 236 -9.32 5.97 -19.90
CA SER A 236 -8.31 4.98 -20.30
C SER A 236 -8.93 3.98 -21.28
N LYS A 237 -8.06 3.25 -22.00
CA LYS A 237 -8.42 2.07 -22.79
C LYS A 237 -8.13 0.76 -22.04
N LYS A 238 -7.60 0.85 -20.81
CA LYS A 238 -7.18 -0.29 -20.01
C LYS A 238 -8.26 -0.69 -19.00
N THR A 239 -8.44 -1.99 -18.84
CA THR A 239 -9.23 -2.56 -17.75
C THR A 239 -8.45 -2.51 -16.43
N ALA A 240 -9.12 -2.80 -15.30
CA ALA A 240 -8.46 -2.96 -14.00
C ALA A 240 -7.34 -4.02 -14.08
N ALA A 241 -7.60 -5.17 -14.68
CA ALA A 241 -6.62 -6.25 -14.87
C ALA A 241 -5.42 -5.82 -15.73
N ASP A 242 -5.61 -5.02 -16.78
CA ASP A 242 -4.50 -4.46 -17.57
C ASP A 242 -3.60 -3.54 -16.76
N MET A 243 -4.15 -2.94 -15.71
CA MET A 243 -3.43 -2.05 -14.79
C MET A 243 -2.86 -2.78 -13.57
N GLY A 244 -3.14 -4.09 -13.42
CA GLY A 244 -2.63 -4.91 -12.32
C GLY A 244 -3.49 -4.86 -11.06
N HIS A 245 -4.79 -4.55 -11.18
CA HIS A 245 -5.72 -4.41 -10.07
C HIS A 245 -6.93 -5.34 -10.21
N LEU A 246 -7.38 -5.89 -9.08
CA LEU A 246 -8.63 -6.63 -8.97
C LEU A 246 -9.79 -5.64 -8.72
N PRO A 247 -10.89 -5.67 -9.50
CA PRO A 247 -12.04 -4.82 -9.21
C PRO A 247 -12.72 -5.23 -7.90
N GLN A 248 -13.38 -4.28 -7.22
CA GLN A 248 -14.07 -4.59 -5.98
C GLN A 248 -15.33 -5.39 -6.22
N CYS A 249 -16.16 -5.02 -7.20
CA CYS A 249 -17.42 -5.69 -7.46
C CYS A 249 -17.35 -6.58 -8.72
N GLY A 250 -18.32 -7.49 -8.83
CA GLY A 250 -18.42 -8.49 -9.88
C GLY A 250 -17.87 -9.86 -9.46
N PRO A 251 -18.20 -10.91 -10.23
CA PRO A 251 -17.80 -12.28 -9.89
C PRO A 251 -16.30 -12.43 -9.74
N GLY A 252 -15.86 -12.98 -8.60
CA GLY A 252 -14.44 -13.14 -8.26
C GLY A 252 -13.71 -11.84 -7.92
N GLY A 253 -14.43 -10.75 -7.66
CA GLY A 253 -13.88 -9.48 -7.22
C GLY A 253 -13.39 -9.49 -5.77
N MET A 254 -12.91 -8.34 -5.32
CA MET A 254 -12.35 -8.21 -3.96
C MET A 254 -13.42 -8.46 -2.88
N ILE A 255 -14.67 -8.02 -3.09
CA ILE A 255 -15.77 -8.26 -2.13
C ILE A 255 -16.00 -9.76 -1.95
N ASP A 256 -16.16 -10.52 -3.06
CA ASP A 256 -16.34 -11.97 -3.00
C ASP A 256 -15.18 -12.66 -2.28
N THR A 257 -13.94 -12.22 -2.54
CA THR A 257 -12.75 -12.74 -1.88
C THR A 257 -12.79 -12.47 -0.38
N LEU A 258 -13.07 -11.22 0.02
CA LEU A 258 -13.10 -10.81 1.43
C LEU A 258 -14.23 -11.50 2.21
N ASP A 259 -15.36 -11.78 1.58
CA ASP A 259 -16.47 -12.52 2.19
C ASP A 259 -16.12 -13.99 2.41
N SER A 260 -15.38 -14.58 1.47
CA SER A 260 -14.93 -15.97 1.58
C SER A 260 -14.02 -16.22 2.78
N LEU A 261 -13.34 -15.19 3.30
CA LEU A 261 -12.48 -15.29 4.48
C LEU A 261 -13.26 -15.49 5.80
N GLY A 262 -14.53 -15.03 5.86
CA GLY A 262 -15.41 -15.18 7.01
C GLY A 262 -16.15 -16.53 7.08
N THR A 263 -16.13 -17.31 6.00
CA THR A 263 -16.94 -18.52 5.82
C THR A 263 -16.13 -19.82 5.85
N THR A 264 -15.10 -19.94 6.67
CA THR A 264 -14.44 -21.26 6.84
C THR A 264 -15.39 -22.24 7.55
N ASN A 265 -16.25 -22.90 6.75
CA ASN A 265 -16.89 -24.16 7.10
C ASN A 265 -15.82 -25.26 7.20
N SER A 266 -14.97 -25.23 8.22
CA SER A 266 -14.19 -26.42 8.56
C SER A 266 -15.09 -27.32 9.40
N MET A 267 -15.72 -28.29 8.75
CA MET A 267 -16.53 -29.33 9.38
C MET A 267 -15.74 -30.25 10.34
N ASN A 268 -14.49 -29.92 10.68
CA ASN A 268 -13.61 -30.82 11.42
C ASN A 268 -12.66 -30.15 12.43
N VAL A 269 -13.03 -29.03 13.07
CA VAL A 269 -12.29 -28.60 14.28
C VAL A 269 -13.26 -28.04 15.31
N SER A 270 -13.50 -28.81 16.37
CA SER A 270 -14.23 -28.43 17.57
C SER A 270 -13.45 -27.41 18.41
N ASN A 271 -13.22 -26.20 17.93
CA ASN A 271 -12.76 -25.00 18.66
C ASN A 271 -12.30 -23.88 17.69
N SER A 272 -13.02 -23.61 16.61
CA SER A 272 -12.74 -22.43 15.79
C SER A 272 -13.42 -21.20 16.41
N THR A 273 -12.72 -20.45 17.23
CA THR A 273 -13.05 -19.02 17.46
C THR A 273 -13.01 -18.34 16.10
N GLN A 274 -14.16 -17.95 15.58
CA GLN A 274 -14.30 -17.22 14.32
C GLN A 274 -13.43 -15.95 14.41
N ARG A 275 -12.32 -15.90 13.69
CA ARG A 275 -11.46 -14.72 13.67
C ARG A 275 -12.22 -13.60 13.00
N ASN A 276 -12.44 -12.53 13.72
CA ASN A 276 -13.01 -11.32 13.14
C ASN A 276 -11.88 -10.54 12.43
N VAL A 277 -11.73 -10.76 11.13
CA VAL A 277 -10.73 -10.09 10.30
C VAL A 277 -11.24 -8.70 9.95
N ARG A 278 -10.49 -7.66 10.29
CA ARG A 278 -10.78 -6.29 9.88
C ARG A 278 -10.36 -6.09 8.42
N LYS A 279 -11.28 -5.67 7.56
CA LYS A 279 -11.11 -5.57 6.11
C LYS A 279 -11.10 -4.10 5.71
N VAL A 280 -10.01 -3.61 5.12
CA VAL A 280 -9.85 -2.19 4.76
C VAL A 280 -9.30 -2.07 3.35
N LEU A 281 -10.00 -1.36 2.47
CA LEU A 281 -9.53 -1.02 1.13
C LEU A 281 -8.64 0.23 1.17
N ILE A 282 -7.50 0.15 0.49
CA ILE A 282 -6.51 1.24 0.35
C ILE A 282 -6.13 1.41 -1.13
N HIS A 283 -5.35 2.42 -1.49
CA HIS A 283 -4.89 2.68 -2.87
C HIS A 283 -6.07 2.95 -3.82
N ILE A 284 -6.93 3.90 -3.44
CA ILE A 284 -8.21 4.13 -4.10
C ILE A 284 -8.04 5.11 -5.26
N ASN A 285 -8.43 4.72 -6.48
CA ASN A 285 -8.36 5.60 -7.63
C ASN A 285 -9.36 6.77 -7.52
N ASN A 286 -8.99 7.93 -8.04
CA ASN A 286 -9.80 9.15 -7.99
C ASN A 286 -11.19 9.02 -8.65
N THR A 287 -11.37 8.04 -9.53
CA THR A 287 -12.65 7.77 -10.20
C THR A 287 -13.56 6.85 -9.40
N ASN A 288 -13.00 6.08 -8.47
CA ASN A 288 -13.73 5.04 -7.75
C ASN A 288 -14.89 5.66 -6.94
N PRO A 289 -16.14 5.20 -7.14
CA PRO A 289 -17.32 5.76 -6.47
C PRO A 289 -17.32 5.56 -4.95
N ILE A 290 -16.51 4.63 -4.39
CA ILE A 290 -16.39 4.44 -2.94
C ILE A 290 -15.79 5.67 -2.24
N LEU A 291 -15.21 6.63 -2.96
CA LEU A 291 -14.74 7.91 -2.43
C LEU A 291 -15.90 8.80 -1.96
N VAL A 292 -17.10 8.62 -2.50
CA VAL A 292 -18.31 9.33 -2.06
C VAL A 292 -18.83 8.67 -0.79
N GLU A 293 -18.68 9.34 0.34
CA GLU A 293 -18.87 8.76 1.69
C GLU A 293 -20.31 8.33 1.99
N ASP A 294 -21.32 8.98 1.37
CA ASP A 294 -22.73 8.65 1.46
C ASP A 294 -23.29 7.96 0.21
N GLY A 295 -22.39 7.52 -0.68
CA GLY A 295 -22.71 6.83 -1.93
C GLY A 295 -23.26 5.40 -1.73
N PRO A 296 -23.92 4.83 -2.75
CA PRO A 296 -24.43 3.46 -2.69
C PRO A 296 -23.30 2.43 -2.58
N GLU A 297 -22.18 2.61 -3.28
CA GLU A 297 -21.02 1.70 -3.23
C GLU A 297 -20.40 1.66 -1.83
N ARG A 298 -20.41 2.80 -1.12
CA ARG A 298 -19.97 2.87 0.29
C ARG A 298 -20.88 2.09 1.22
N ARG A 299 -22.20 2.12 0.98
CA ARG A 299 -23.16 1.31 1.73
C ARG A 299 -22.98 -0.17 1.46
N THR A 300 -22.79 -0.56 0.18
CA THR A 300 -22.46 -1.94 -0.18
C THR A 300 -21.23 -2.44 0.58
N LEU A 301 -20.13 -1.67 0.60
CA LEU A 301 -18.93 -2.07 1.38
C LEU A 301 -19.26 -2.25 2.88
N ALA A 302 -20.04 -1.35 3.46
CA ALA A 302 -20.44 -1.45 4.87
C ALA A 302 -21.30 -2.69 5.17
N GLU A 303 -22.18 -3.10 4.26
CA GLU A 303 -22.99 -4.33 4.35
C GLU A 303 -22.10 -5.58 4.39
N HIS A 304 -20.92 -5.56 3.71
CA HIS A 304 -19.92 -6.62 3.72
C HIS A 304 -18.87 -6.47 4.84
N GLY A 305 -19.04 -5.48 5.73
CA GLY A 305 -18.07 -5.20 6.81
C GLY A 305 -16.71 -4.74 6.32
N ILE A 306 -16.67 -4.07 5.16
CA ILE A 306 -15.46 -3.57 4.51
C ILE A 306 -15.35 -2.06 4.74
N GLU A 307 -14.23 -1.64 5.31
CA GLU A 307 -13.89 -0.23 5.52
C GLU A 307 -13.10 0.34 4.34
N VAL A 308 -13.08 1.66 4.24
CA VAL A 308 -12.26 2.40 3.26
C VAL A 308 -11.24 3.24 4.01
N ALA A 309 -9.95 3.02 3.74
CA ALA A 309 -8.87 3.77 4.35
C ALA A 309 -8.97 5.27 4.06
N TYR A 310 -8.46 6.08 4.95
CA TYR A 310 -8.28 7.52 4.79
C TYR A 310 -6.93 7.93 5.39
N ASP A 311 -6.41 9.08 4.95
CA ASP A 311 -5.13 9.60 5.41
C ASP A 311 -5.21 9.91 6.91
N GLY A 312 -4.26 9.39 7.69
CA GLY A 312 -4.25 9.49 9.15
C GLY A 312 -4.94 8.33 9.90
N MET A 313 -5.57 7.36 9.19
CA MET A 313 -6.15 6.17 9.83
C MET A 313 -5.07 5.38 10.56
N THR A 314 -5.34 4.97 11.79
CA THR A 314 -4.34 4.30 12.66
C THR A 314 -4.87 2.98 13.19
N PHE A 315 -3.98 2.00 13.34
CA PHE A 315 -4.25 0.68 13.92
C PHE A 315 -3.21 0.36 14.98
N ASP A 316 -3.68 -0.11 16.13
CA ASP A 316 -2.88 -0.64 17.23
C ASP A 316 -3.14 -2.14 17.36
N LEU A 317 -2.07 -2.98 17.21
CA LEU A 317 -2.17 -4.44 17.16
C LEU A 317 -1.17 -5.13 18.09
#